data_793515a92704820b2869003dbcdddea6
#
_entry.id   793515a92704820b2869003dbcdddea6
#
_cell.length_a   1.000
_cell.length_b   1.000
_cell.length_c   1.000
_cell.angle_alpha   90.00
_cell.angle_beta   90.00
_cell.angle_gamma   90.00
#
_symmetry.space_group_name_H-M   'P 1'
#
loop_
_entity.id
_entity.type
_entity.pdbx_description
1 polymer ?
#
loop_
_entity_poly.entity_id
_entity_poly.type
_entity_poly.pdbx_seq_one_letter_code
_entity_poly.pdbx_strand_id
1 'polypeptide(L)'
;MAKFGLRALAASVARELSPRGIHVAHVVIDGTIANPEYNGDRRDDNDLDPDAISRTYLELHRQHRSCWTSELSVRPWSESF
;
A
#
# COMPACT_ATOMS: atom_id res chain seq x y z
N MET A 1 11.44 1.48 -13.44
CA MET A 1 11.03 0.32 -14.23
C MET A 1 10.59 -0.85 -13.37
N ALA A 2 11.28 -1.10 -12.25
CA ALA A 2 10.88 -2.18 -11.35
C ALA A 2 9.46 -2.06 -10.81
N LYS A 3 8.99 -0.84 -10.57
CA LYS A 3 7.62 -0.60 -10.08
C LYS A 3 6.55 -1.02 -11.09
N PHE A 4 6.77 -0.78 -12.37
CA PHE A 4 5.82 -1.20 -13.40
C PHE A 4 5.80 -2.71 -13.56
N GLY A 5 6.98 -3.35 -13.47
CA GLY A 5 7.06 -4.80 -13.50
C GLY A 5 6.33 -5.44 -12.34
N LEU A 6 6.48 -4.89 -11.14
CA LEU A 6 5.79 -5.37 -9.95
C LEU A 6 4.29 -5.20 -10.09
N ARG A 7 3.83 -4.08 -10.61
CA ARG A 7 2.40 -3.83 -10.83
C ARG A 7 1.80 -4.84 -11.81
N ALA A 8 2.50 -5.11 -12.92
CA ALA A 8 2.05 -6.08 -13.91
C ALA A 8 2.00 -7.49 -13.32
N LEU A 9 3.01 -7.86 -12.55
CA LEU A 9 3.07 -9.14 -11.88
C LEU A 9 1.91 -9.29 -10.90
N ALA A 10 1.68 -8.28 -10.05
CA ALA A 10 0.59 -8.31 -9.09
C ALA A 10 -0.77 -8.44 -9.76
N ALA A 11 -0.98 -7.73 -10.87
CA ALA A 11 -2.23 -7.81 -11.63
C ALA A 11 -2.44 -9.21 -12.22
N SER A 12 -1.39 -9.82 -12.76
CA SER A 12 -1.45 -11.19 -13.29
C SER A 12 -1.76 -12.21 -12.21
N VAL A 13 -1.07 -12.10 -11.06
CA VAL A 13 -1.27 -13.01 -9.93
C VAL A 13 -2.68 -12.85 -9.36
N ALA A 14 -3.17 -11.61 -9.24
CA ALA A 14 -4.53 -11.34 -8.76
C ALA A 14 -5.57 -11.97 -9.68
N ARG A 15 -5.38 -11.85 -10.99
CA ARG A 15 -6.29 -12.41 -11.99
C ARG A 15 -6.37 -13.93 -11.89
N GLU A 16 -5.24 -14.56 -11.61
CA GLU A 16 -5.17 -16.03 -11.50
C GLU A 16 -5.70 -16.53 -10.15
N LEU A 17 -5.37 -15.85 -9.06
CA LEU A 17 -5.63 -16.34 -7.71
C LEU A 17 -6.94 -15.84 -7.09
N SER A 18 -7.46 -14.69 -7.53
CA SER A 18 -8.71 -14.17 -6.97
C SER A 18 -9.88 -15.15 -7.12
N PRO A 19 -10.06 -15.81 -8.28
CA PRO A 19 -11.13 -16.81 -8.39
C PRO A 19 -10.97 -17.99 -7.43
N ARG A 20 -9.78 -18.20 -6.91
CA ARG A 20 -9.49 -19.27 -5.95
C ARG A 20 -9.66 -18.81 -4.49
N GLY A 21 -10.13 -17.57 -4.28
CA GLY A 21 -10.37 -17.03 -2.96
C GLY A 21 -9.13 -16.43 -2.30
N ILE A 22 -8.10 -16.11 -3.07
CA ILE A 22 -6.88 -15.49 -2.56
C ILE A 22 -6.88 -14.01 -2.95
N HIS A 23 -6.82 -13.15 -1.94
CA HIS A 23 -6.78 -11.70 -2.14
C HIS A 23 -5.34 -11.24 -2.41
N VAL A 24 -5.12 -10.72 -3.61
CA VAL A 24 -3.83 -10.16 -4.00
C VAL A 24 -4.00 -8.66 -4.22
N ALA A 25 -3.22 -7.86 -3.53
CA ALA A 25 -3.27 -6.41 -3.64
C ALA A 25 -1.87 -5.86 -3.86
N HIS A 26 -1.77 -4.86 -4.73
CA HIS A 26 -0.54 -4.11 -4.96
C HIS A 26 -0.66 -2.77 -4.24
N VAL A 27 0.20 -2.53 -3.25
CA VAL A 27 0.20 -1.28 -2.48
C VAL A 27 1.39 -0.44 -2.92
N VAL A 28 1.10 0.75 -3.41
CA VAL A 28 2.13 1.73 -3.78
C VAL A 28 2.35 2.66 -2.60
N ILE A 29 3.56 2.66 -2.07
CA ILE A 29 3.95 3.57 -0.99
C ILE A 29 4.67 4.75 -1.65
N ASP A 30 3.98 5.88 -1.72
CA ASP A 30 4.45 7.07 -2.43
C ASP A 30 4.79 8.16 -1.43
N GLY A 31 6.02 8.14 -0.96
CA GLY A 31 6.52 9.08 0.02
C GLY A 31 7.51 8.42 0.98
N THR A 32 8.08 9.23 1.84
CA THR A 32 9.04 8.76 2.84
C THR A 32 8.31 8.23 4.06
N ILE A 33 8.68 7.03 4.50
CA ILE A 33 8.13 6.46 5.72
C ILE A 33 8.87 7.09 6.90
N ALA A 34 8.12 7.57 7.89
CA ALA A 34 8.69 8.17 9.08
C ALA A 34 9.50 7.14 9.86
N ASN A 35 10.75 7.49 10.17
CA ASN A 35 11.65 6.64 10.92
C ASN A 35 12.46 7.50 11.88
N PRO A 36 12.14 7.48 13.18
CA PRO A 36 12.82 8.32 14.16
C PRO A 36 14.33 8.12 14.22
N GLU A 37 14.83 6.95 13.85
CA GLU A 37 16.27 6.67 13.84
C GLU A 37 17.01 7.41 12.73
N TYR A 38 16.35 7.65 11.60
CA TYR A 38 16.96 8.30 10.44
C TYR A 38 16.48 9.72 10.22
N ASN A 39 15.22 10.00 10.51
CA ASN A 39 14.56 11.26 10.17
C ASN A 39 14.35 12.17 11.37
N GLY A 40 14.80 11.75 12.56
CA GLY A 40 14.49 12.44 13.78
C GLY A 40 13.03 12.29 14.17
N ASP A 41 12.59 13.02 15.20
CA ASP A 41 11.22 12.93 15.69
C ASP A 41 10.31 13.83 14.84
N ARG A 42 10.08 13.45 13.61
CA ARG A 42 9.21 14.16 12.69
C ARG A 42 7.77 13.68 12.83
N ARG A 43 7.00 14.41 13.58
CA ARG A 43 5.57 14.14 13.75
C ARG A 43 4.72 15.18 13.04
N ASP A 44 5.21 15.68 11.92
CA ASP A 44 4.55 16.75 11.19
C ASP A 44 3.60 16.24 10.09
N ASP A 45 3.33 14.94 10.03
CA ASP A 45 2.45 14.30 9.06
C ASP A 45 2.89 14.48 7.60
N ASN A 46 4.12 14.97 7.38
CA ASN A 46 4.67 15.08 6.02
C ASN A 46 5.29 13.78 5.55
N ASP A 47 5.54 12.85 6.46
CA ASP A 47 6.01 11.51 6.15
C ASP A 47 4.91 10.50 6.44
N LEU A 48 4.99 9.35 5.77
CA LEU A 48 4.04 8.27 6.01
C LEU A 48 4.27 7.66 7.40
N ASP A 49 3.19 7.60 8.18
CA ASP A 49 3.22 6.98 9.51
C ASP A 49 3.16 5.46 9.36
N PRO A 50 4.17 4.72 9.86
CA PRO A 50 4.16 3.25 9.74
C PRO A 50 2.93 2.61 10.38
N ASP A 51 2.42 3.16 11.47
CA ASP A 51 1.22 2.62 12.12
C ASP A 51 -0.01 2.80 11.23
N ALA A 52 -0.11 3.94 10.55
CA ALA A 52 -1.21 4.19 9.61
C ALA A 52 -1.12 3.25 8.41
N ILE A 53 0.08 2.99 7.90
CA ILE A 53 0.29 2.01 6.82
C ILE A 53 -0.17 0.62 7.29
N SER A 54 0.21 0.23 8.50
CA SER A 54 -0.19 -1.07 9.06
C SER A 54 -1.70 -1.21 9.17
N ARG A 55 -2.40 -0.15 9.58
CA ARG A 55 -3.86 -0.15 9.64
C ARG A 55 -4.48 -0.33 8.25
N THR A 56 -3.89 0.30 7.25
CA THR A 56 -4.35 0.15 5.87
C THR A 56 -4.22 -1.30 5.39
N TYR A 57 -3.10 -1.96 5.67
CA TYR A 57 -2.93 -3.38 5.35
C TYR A 57 -3.94 -4.25 6.05
N LEU A 58 -4.23 -3.97 7.32
CA LEU A 58 -5.21 -4.74 8.08
C LEU A 58 -6.61 -4.58 7.48
N GLU A 59 -6.97 -3.39 7.06
CA GLU A 59 -8.24 -3.14 6.38
C GLU A 59 -8.34 -3.91 5.07
N LEU A 60 -7.27 -3.94 4.28
CA LEU A 60 -7.23 -4.75 3.06
C LEU A 60 -7.46 -6.22 3.36
N HIS A 61 -6.82 -6.72 4.40
CA HIS A 61 -6.95 -8.12 4.82
C HIS A 61 -8.39 -8.47 5.22
N ARG A 62 -9.12 -7.50 5.79
CA ARG A 62 -10.49 -7.70 6.29
C ARG A 62 -11.56 -7.42 5.26
N GLN A 63 -11.22 -7.01 4.06
CA GLN A 63 -12.23 -6.69 3.05
C GLN A 63 -13.04 -7.92 2.66
N HIS A 64 -14.34 -7.70 2.51
CA HIS A 64 -15.22 -8.73 1.98
C HIS A 64 -14.84 -9.04 0.53
N ARG A 65 -14.89 -10.32 0.15
CA ARG A 65 -14.45 -10.75 -1.18
C ARG A 65 -15.21 -10.11 -2.33
N SER A 66 -16.41 -9.61 -2.09
CA SER A 66 -17.18 -8.91 -3.12
C SER A 66 -16.63 -7.53 -3.46
N CYS A 67 -15.73 -7.01 -2.62
CA CYS A 67 -15.16 -5.65 -2.78
C CYS A 67 -13.68 -5.63 -2.45
N TRP A 68 -12.92 -6.54 -3.03
CA TRP A 68 -11.48 -6.59 -2.83
C TRP A 68 -10.77 -5.48 -3.60
N THR A 69 -9.91 -4.75 -2.90
CA THR A 69 -9.03 -3.76 -3.51
C THR A 69 -7.86 -4.47 -4.19
N SER A 70 -7.65 -4.21 -5.46
CA SER A 70 -6.54 -4.81 -6.22
C SER A 70 -5.31 -3.91 -6.26
N GLU A 71 -5.50 -2.60 -6.20
CA GLU A 71 -4.40 -1.64 -6.22
C GLU A 71 -4.75 -0.46 -5.34
N LEU A 72 -3.79 -0.04 -4.51
CA LEU A 72 -3.96 1.08 -3.59
C LEU A 72 -2.67 1.88 -3.53
N SER A 73 -2.79 3.20 -3.56
CA SER A 73 -1.66 4.10 -3.40
C SER A 73 -1.84 4.88 -2.11
N VAL A 74 -0.80 4.93 -1.29
CA VAL A 74 -0.79 5.72 -0.05
C VAL A 74 0.29 6.78 -0.14
N ARG A 75 -0.05 8.01 0.27
CA ARG A 75 0.85 9.14 0.26
C ARG A 75 0.47 10.14 1.34
N PRO A 76 1.43 10.93 1.86
CA PRO A 76 1.09 11.97 2.82
C PRO A 76 0.20 13.05 2.18
N TRP A 77 -0.61 13.71 2.99
CA TRP A 77 -1.51 14.75 2.51
C TRP A 77 -0.77 15.92 1.85
N SER A 78 0.46 16.16 2.28
CA SER A 78 1.28 17.27 1.76
C SER A 78 2.03 16.94 0.48
N GLU A 79 1.96 15.69 0.01
CA GLU A 79 2.67 15.27 -1.18
C GLU A 79 2.06 15.90 -2.43
N SER A 80 2.91 16.37 -3.33
CA SER A 80 2.49 16.99 -4.57
C SER A 80 2.15 15.93 -5.62
N PHE A 81 1.06 16.14 -6.31
CA PHE A 81 0.62 15.23 -7.37
C PHE A 81 1.17 15.64 -8.72
#